data_196f34267ddd159e87b69a8b496cd0c2
#
_entry.id   196f34267ddd159e87b69a8b496cd0c2
#
_cell.length_a   1.000
_cell.length_b   1.000
_cell.length_c   1.000
_cell.angle_alpha   90.00
_cell.angle_beta   90.00
_cell.angle_gamma   90.00
#
_symmetry.space_group_name_H-M   'P 1'
#
loop_
_entity.id
_entity.type
_entity.pdbx_description
1 polymer ?
#
loop_
_entity_poly.entity_id
_entity_poly.type
_entity_poly.pdbx_seq_one_letter_code
_entity_poly.pdbx_strand_id
1 'polypeptide(L)'
;MPTHREPALRVAGLRKAFGDHVAADDIHLTVPAGSCYGLVGPNGAGKTTTLAMAVGLLRPDAGRAEIFGVDVWRDPVRAKGLIGVLPDGNAMPERLTGREVLTYLGLLRGLPPEVVAERTGELLQVLELDSAERTLVIEYSTGMRKKIGLAVALLHAPRLLVLDEPFEAVDPVSAATIRAILRGFVGNGGSVIISSHVMPLVEQICDHVGVISDGRVVAAGPLADVRGAATLEDTFVELVGASPRATEGLAWLTS
;
A
#
# COMPACT_ATOMS: atom_id res chain seq x y z
N MET A 1 -10.67 15.52 26.45
CA MET A 1 -11.04 14.14 26.08
C MET A 1 -10.46 13.87 24.72
N PRO A 2 -9.67 12.80 24.49
CA PRO A 2 -9.22 12.46 23.16
C PRO A 2 -10.46 12.12 22.33
N THR A 3 -10.75 12.92 21.31
CA THR A 3 -11.76 12.59 20.29
C THR A 3 -11.29 11.30 19.62
N HIS A 4 -12.00 10.20 19.89
CA HIS A 4 -11.80 8.94 19.16
C HIS A 4 -12.12 9.20 17.67
N ARG A 5 -11.11 9.62 16.92
CA ARG A 5 -11.24 9.64 15.45
C ARG A 5 -11.43 8.19 14.99
N GLU A 6 -12.43 7.97 14.16
CA GLU A 6 -12.61 6.65 13.55
C GLU A 6 -11.32 6.25 12.80
N PRO A 7 -10.86 4.99 12.93
CA PRO A 7 -9.69 4.52 12.23
C PRO A 7 -9.88 4.64 10.72
N ALA A 8 -8.77 4.87 9.98
CA ALA A 8 -8.79 4.93 8.52
C ALA A 8 -9.16 3.58 7.91
N LEU A 9 -8.69 2.49 8.52
CA LEU A 9 -9.06 1.11 8.18
C LEU A 9 -9.23 0.29 9.46
N ARG A 10 -10.30 -0.49 9.53
CA ARG A 10 -10.48 -1.57 10.50
C ARG A 10 -10.76 -2.88 9.78
N VAL A 11 -9.97 -3.88 10.10
CA VAL A 11 -10.12 -5.25 9.61
C VAL A 11 -10.41 -6.16 10.80
N ALA A 12 -11.42 -7.01 10.68
CA ALA A 12 -11.85 -7.91 11.76
C ALA A 12 -12.12 -9.31 11.21
N GLY A 13 -11.23 -10.25 11.54
CA GLY A 13 -11.37 -11.67 11.24
C GLY A 13 -11.33 -12.00 9.74
N LEU A 14 -10.56 -11.22 8.90
CA LEU A 14 -10.48 -11.53 7.48
C LEU A 14 -9.82 -12.88 7.25
N ARG A 15 -10.49 -13.71 6.44
CA ARG A 15 -9.99 -15.01 6.01
C ARG A 15 -10.12 -15.18 4.52
N LYS A 16 -9.10 -15.81 3.90
CA LYS A 16 -9.10 -16.19 2.49
C LYS A 16 -8.31 -17.46 2.26
N ALA A 17 -8.95 -18.42 1.59
CA ALA A 17 -8.29 -19.63 1.11
C ALA A 17 -8.38 -19.71 -0.42
N PHE A 18 -7.36 -20.30 -1.04
CA PHE A 18 -7.29 -20.63 -2.46
C PHE A 18 -6.99 -22.13 -2.57
N GLY A 19 -8.02 -22.94 -2.80
CA GLY A 19 -7.92 -24.38 -2.65
C GLY A 19 -7.50 -24.77 -1.24
N ASP A 20 -6.43 -25.53 -1.10
CA ASP A 20 -5.90 -25.98 0.19
C ASP A 20 -4.97 -24.95 0.86
N HIS A 21 -4.63 -23.87 0.16
CA HIS A 21 -3.76 -22.82 0.69
C HIS A 21 -4.56 -21.70 1.37
N VAL A 22 -4.33 -21.48 2.67
CA VAL A 22 -4.91 -20.37 3.43
C VAL A 22 -3.96 -19.18 3.35
N ALA A 23 -4.31 -18.18 2.53
CA ALA A 23 -3.47 -16.99 2.30
C ALA A 23 -3.66 -15.90 3.37
N ALA A 24 -4.80 -15.88 4.06
CA ALA A 24 -5.08 -15.01 5.20
C ALA A 24 -5.97 -15.78 6.17
N ASP A 25 -5.63 -15.78 7.46
CA ASP A 25 -6.30 -16.53 8.50
C ASP A 25 -6.50 -15.67 9.75
N ASP A 26 -7.73 -15.27 9.98
CA ASP A 26 -8.17 -14.46 11.12
C ASP A 26 -7.39 -13.13 11.27
N ILE A 27 -7.26 -12.39 10.17
CA ILE A 27 -6.56 -11.10 10.16
C ILE A 27 -7.35 -10.05 10.93
N HIS A 28 -6.72 -9.45 11.94
CA HIS A 28 -7.19 -8.28 12.66
C HIS A 28 -6.19 -7.14 12.51
N LEU A 29 -6.65 -5.97 12.06
CA LEU A 29 -5.80 -4.81 11.80
C LEU A 29 -6.56 -3.51 12.04
N THR A 30 -5.90 -2.53 12.65
CA THR A 30 -6.46 -1.19 12.83
C THR A 30 -5.42 -0.17 12.42
N VAL A 31 -5.77 0.67 11.43
CA VAL A 31 -4.92 1.76 10.94
C VAL A 31 -5.47 3.07 11.48
N PRO A 32 -4.73 3.81 12.29
CA PRO A 32 -5.16 5.10 12.80
C PRO A 32 -5.37 6.12 11.67
N ALA A 33 -6.35 7.01 11.81
CA ALA A 33 -6.52 8.11 10.88
C ALA A 33 -5.37 9.12 10.96
N GLY A 34 -4.88 9.57 9.80
CA GLY A 34 -3.76 10.52 9.72
C GLY A 34 -2.39 9.88 9.95
N SER A 35 -2.26 8.57 9.81
CA SER A 35 -1.02 7.82 9.97
C SER A 35 -0.46 7.26 8.66
N CYS A 36 0.83 6.97 8.66
CA CYS A 36 1.48 6.11 7.67
C CYS A 36 1.71 4.72 8.29
N TYR A 37 1.04 3.71 7.77
CA TYR A 37 1.04 2.35 8.28
C TYR A 37 1.80 1.42 7.34
N GLY A 38 2.81 0.72 7.84
CA GLY A 38 3.54 -0.31 7.12
C GLY A 38 2.95 -1.69 7.37
N LEU A 39 2.61 -2.43 6.33
CA LEU A 39 2.24 -3.84 6.38
C LEU A 39 3.43 -4.67 5.90
N VAL A 40 4.18 -5.26 6.83
CA VAL A 40 5.44 -5.94 6.51
C VAL A 40 5.34 -7.45 6.66
N GLY A 41 6.19 -8.16 5.92
CA GLY A 41 6.27 -9.61 5.95
C GLY A 41 6.96 -10.14 4.69
N PRO A 42 7.36 -11.42 4.66
CA PRO A 42 8.01 -12.02 3.49
C PRO A 42 7.05 -12.13 2.31
N ASN A 43 7.60 -12.44 1.14
CA ASN A 43 6.78 -12.76 -0.02
C ASN A 43 5.95 -14.01 0.27
N GLY A 44 4.66 -13.98 -0.11
CA GLY A 44 3.71 -15.05 0.19
C GLY A 44 3.08 -15.00 1.60
N ALA A 45 3.46 -14.05 2.47
CA ALA A 45 2.90 -13.94 3.83
C ALA A 45 1.41 -13.54 3.88
N GLY A 46 0.80 -13.15 2.75
CA GLY A 46 -0.62 -12.75 2.69
C GLY A 46 -0.87 -11.23 2.68
N LYS A 47 0.17 -10.39 2.54
CA LYS A 47 0.04 -8.91 2.49
C LYS A 47 -0.92 -8.44 1.39
N THR A 48 -0.62 -8.79 0.13
CA THR A 48 -1.44 -8.44 -1.06
C THR A 48 -2.87 -8.96 -0.92
N THR A 49 -3.04 -10.20 -0.47
CA THR A 49 -4.37 -10.80 -0.24
C THR A 49 -5.15 -10.02 0.81
N THR A 50 -4.51 -9.66 1.93
CA THR A 50 -5.12 -8.88 3.01
C THR A 50 -5.52 -7.50 2.51
N LEU A 51 -4.64 -6.78 1.82
CA LEU A 51 -4.95 -5.45 1.26
C LEU A 51 -6.06 -5.53 0.21
N ALA A 52 -6.02 -6.49 -0.71
CA ALA A 52 -7.05 -6.68 -1.72
C ALA A 52 -8.45 -6.92 -1.10
N MET A 53 -8.54 -7.69 -0.01
CA MET A 53 -9.79 -7.87 0.74
C MET A 53 -10.21 -6.58 1.45
N ALA A 54 -9.28 -5.88 2.07
CA ALA A 54 -9.53 -4.66 2.84
C ALA A 54 -10.04 -3.51 1.97
N VAL A 55 -9.69 -3.47 0.67
CA VAL A 55 -10.13 -2.43 -0.27
C VAL A 55 -11.27 -2.86 -1.20
N GLY A 56 -11.79 -4.09 -1.05
CA GLY A 56 -12.91 -4.58 -1.84
C GLY A 56 -12.57 -5.01 -3.27
N LEU A 57 -11.30 -5.40 -3.52
CA LEU A 57 -10.85 -6.03 -4.77
C LEU A 57 -10.99 -7.54 -4.74
N LEU A 58 -10.88 -8.15 -3.57
CA LEU A 58 -11.00 -9.59 -3.36
C LEU A 58 -12.03 -9.86 -2.26
N ARG A 59 -13.06 -10.67 -2.56
CA ARG A 59 -14.06 -11.03 -1.56
C ARG A 59 -13.47 -11.99 -0.52
N PRO A 60 -13.53 -11.66 0.79
CA PRO A 60 -13.10 -12.57 1.83
C PRO A 60 -14.08 -13.75 1.98
N ASP A 61 -13.59 -14.87 2.50
CA ASP A 61 -14.41 -16.02 2.85
C ASP A 61 -15.06 -15.83 4.22
N ALA A 62 -14.43 -15.02 5.11
CA ALA A 62 -14.97 -14.60 6.39
C ALA A 62 -14.39 -13.24 6.81
N GLY A 63 -15.01 -12.62 7.82
CA GLY A 63 -14.60 -11.34 8.37
C GLY A 63 -15.18 -10.13 7.64
N ARG A 64 -14.69 -8.94 8.03
CA ARG A 64 -15.14 -7.66 7.46
C ARG A 64 -14.02 -6.63 7.44
N ALA A 65 -14.16 -5.64 6.56
CA ALA A 65 -13.30 -4.46 6.50
C ALA A 65 -14.14 -3.19 6.44
N GLU A 66 -13.74 -2.20 7.22
CA GLU A 66 -14.40 -0.89 7.30
C GLU A 66 -13.37 0.21 7.05
N ILE A 67 -13.71 1.18 6.19
CA ILE A 67 -12.91 2.35 5.86
C ILE A 67 -13.63 3.58 6.41
N PHE A 68 -13.03 4.25 7.41
CA PHE A 68 -13.66 5.34 8.15
C PHE A 68 -15.12 4.99 8.57
N GLY A 69 -15.30 3.78 9.13
CA GLY A 69 -16.59 3.27 9.55
C GLY A 69 -17.54 2.79 8.43
N VAL A 70 -17.11 2.85 7.16
CA VAL A 70 -17.90 2.38 6.01
C VAL A 70 -17.50 0.95 5.67
N ASP A 71 -18.45 0.00 5.78
CA ASP A 71 -18.21 -1.40 5.40
C ASP A 71 -17.98 -1.52 3.89
N VAL A 72 -16.84 -2.08 3.51
CA VAL A 72 -16.35 -2.15 2.12
C VAL A 72 -17.27 -2.97 1.22
N TRP A 73 -17.96 -3.97 1.76
CA TRP A 73 -18.80 -4.90 1.00
C TRP A 73 -20.29 -4.56 1.06
N ARG A 74 -20.73 -3.83 2.08
CA ARG A 74 -22.13 -3.37 2.21
C ARG A 74 -22.38 -2.05 1.51
N ASP A 75 -21.39 -1.14 1.51
CA ASP A 75 -21.45 0.15 0.82
C ASP A 75 -20.17 0.40 -0.03
N PRO A 76 -19.97 -0.41 -1.09
CA PRO A 76 -18.75 -0.36 -1.87
C PRO A 76 -18.55 0.97 -2.62
N VAL A 77 -19.60 1.65 -3.01
CA VAL A 77 -19.50 2.93 -3.72
C VAL A 77 -18.92 4.01 -2.81
N ARG A 78 -19.46 4.14 -1.60
CA ARG A 78 -18.97 5.10 -0.63
C ARG A 78 -17.57 4.73 -0.15
N ALA A 79 -17.30 3.46 0.14
CA ALA A 79 -15.96 3.01 0.55
C ALA A 79 -14.91 3.32 -0.53
N LYS A 80 -15.18 2.99 -1.80
CA LYS A 80 -14.27 3.27 -2.93
C LYS A 80 -14.07 4.76 -3.22
N GLY A 81 -15.02 5.61 -2.83
CA GLY A 81 -14.85 7.06 -2.88
C GLY A 81 -13.83 7.60 -1.86
N LEU A 82 -13.60 6.86 -0.77
CA LEU A 82 -12.67 7.27 0.30
C LEU A 82 -11.24 6.79 0.09
N ILE A 83 -10.99 5.85 -0.82
CA ILE A 83 -9.70 5.18 -1.00
C ILE A 83 -9.11 5.41 -2.38
N GLY A 84 -7.78 5.62 -2.42
CA GLY A 84 -6.96 5.45 -3.61
C GLY A 84 -6.12 4.18 -3.47
N VAL A 85 -6.08 3.37 -4.51
CA VAL A 85 -5.38 2.08 -4.48
C VAL A 85 -4.34 2.02 -5.58
N LEU A 86 -3.12 1.64 -5.22
CA LEU A 86 -2.08 1.18 -6.13
C LEU A 86 -1.86 -0.31 -5.85
N PRO A 87 -2.48 -1.21 -6.63
CA PRO A 87 -2.28 -2.64 -6.47
C PRO A 87 -0.90 -3.07 -6.98
N ASP A 88 -0.40 -4.19 -6.49
CA ASP A 88 0.72 -4.85 -7.15
C ASP A 88 0.30 -5.37 -8.53
N GLY A 89 1.24 -5.39 -9.49
CA GLY A 89 0.95 -5.84 -10.86
C GLY A 89 0.08 -4.89 -11.69
N ASN A 90 0.05 -3.65 -11.35
CA ASN A 90 -0.53 -2.43 -11.95
C ASN A 90 -1.20 -2.60 -13.33
N ALA A 91 -2.44 -3.16 -13.35
CA ALA A 91 -3.25 -3.28 -14.55
C ALA A 91 -3.83 -1.90 -14.96
N MET A 92 -3.10 -1.17 -15.79
CA MET A 92 -3.55 0.10 -16.39
C MET A 92 -3.74 -0.06 -17.89
N PRO A 93 -4.53 0.83 -18.53
CA PRO A 93 -4.64 0.87 -19.98
C PRO A 93 -3.28 1.20 -20.61
N GLU A 94 -2.54 0.18 -21.05
CA GLU A 94 -1.15 0.33 -21.50
C GLU A 94 -1.00 1.06 -22.84
N ARG A 95 -2.06 1.11 -23.66
CA ARG A 95 -2.08 1.77 -24.98
C ARG A 95 -2.55 3.23 -24.94
N LEU A 96 -2.59 3.81 -23.76
CA LEU A 96 -2.85 5.22 -23.51
C LEU A 96 -1.59 5.89 -22.98
N THR A 97 -1.47 7.20 -23.20
CA THR A 97 -0.49 8.04 -22.51
C THR A 97 -0.89 8.24 -21.05
N GLY A 98 0.05 8.68 -20.19
CA GLY A 98 -0.26 8.94 -18.78
C GLY A 98 -1.40 9.96 -18.61
N ARG A 99 -1.41 11.01 -19.45
CA ARG A 99 -2.50 12.02 -19.47
C ARG A 99 -3.85 11.41 -19.83
N GLU A 100 -3.89 10.59 -20.88
CA GLU A 100 -5.11 9.90 -21.28
C GLU A 100 -5.62 8.92 -20.23
N VAL A 101 -4.72 8.18 -19.54
CA VAL A 101 -5.09 7.29 -18.43
C VAL A 101 -5.75 8.07 -17.30
N LEU A 102 -5.14 9.18 -16.85
CA LEU A 102 -5.70 10.01 -15.78
C LEU A 102 -7.04 10.63 -16.21
N THR A 103 -7.12 11.15 -17.42
CA THR A 103 -8.36 11.72 -17.95
C THR A 103 -9.47 10.67 -18.01
N TYR A 104 -9.18 9.51 -18.58
CA TYR A 104 -10.15 8.43 -18.70
C TYR A 104 -10.66 7.94 -17.34
N LEU A 105 -9.76 7.67 -16.41
CA LEU A 105 -10.13 7.17 -15.09
C LEU A 105 -10.80 8.24 -14.21
N GLY A 106 -10.43 9.51 -14.38
CA GLY A 106 -11.09 10.62 -13.69
C GLY A 106 -12.54 10.79 -14.12
N LEU A 107 -12.78 10.79 -15.44
CA LEU A 107 -14.13 10.85 -16.01
C LEU A 107 -14.95 9.60 -15.64
N LEU A 108 -14.36 8.42 -15.66
CA LEU A 108 -15.02 7.17 -15.25
C LEU A 108 -15.45 7.19 -13.79
N ARG A 109 -14.72 7.93 -12.92
CA ARG A 109 -15.08 8.16 -11.52
C ARG A 109 -16.15 9.24 -11.35
N GLY A 110 -16.59 9.89 -12.43
CA GLY A 110 -17.59 10.95 -12.41
C GLY A 110 -17.06 12.31 -11.94
N LEU A 111 -15.74 12.53 -11.99
CA LEU A 111 -15.19 13.85 -11.70
C LEU A 111 -15.52 14.83 -12.83
N PRO A 112 -15.80 16.12 -12.54
CA PRO A 112 -15.99 17.14 -13.55
C PRO A 112 -14.77 17.25 -14.48
N PRO A 113 -14.98 17.41 -15.82
CA PRO A 113 -13.87 17.45 -16.78
C PRO A 113 -12.78 18.49 -16.46
N GLU A 114 -13.20 19.68 -15.97
CA GLU A 114 -12.29 20.75 -15.58
C GLU A 114 -11.41 20.35 -14.37
N VAL A 115 -11.97 19.67 -13.37
CA VAL A 115 -11.25 19.14 -12.22
C VAL A 115 -10.26 18.04 -12.66
N VAL A 116 -10.68 17.18 -13.60
CA VAL A 116 -9.81 16.13 -14.15
C VAL A 116 -8.63 16.77 -14.89
N ALA A 117 -8.86 17.79 -15.73
CA ALA A 117 -7.81 18.46 -16.48
C ALA A 117 -6.78 19.14 -15.56
N GLU A 118 -7.25 19.89 -14.56
CA GLU A 118 -6.43 20.58 -13.56
C GLU A 118 -5.56 19.58 -12.79
N ARG A 119 -6.18 18.59 -12.12
CA ARG A 119 -5.46 17.61 -11.30
C ARG A 119 -4.53 16.71 -12.12
N THR A 120 -4.90 16.37 -13.35
CA THR A 120 -4.02 15.63 -14.26
C THR A 120 -2.74 16.41 -14.54
N GLY A 121 -2.85 17.71 -14.83
CA GLY A 121 -1.68 18.57 -15.07
C GLY A 121 -0.76 18.64 -13.84
N GLU A 122 -1.33 18.91 -12.66
CA GLU A 122 -0.59 18.98 -11.39
C GLU A 122 0.10 17.66 -11.04
N LEU A 123 -0.62 16.52 -11.16
CA LEU A 123 -0.07 15.20 -10.83
C LEU A 123 1.06 14.80 -11.77
N LEU A 124 0.93 15.05 -13.09
CA LEU A 124 2.00 14.76 -14.04
C LEU A 124 3.24 15.61 -13.74
N GLN A 125 3.08 16.88 -13.40
CA GLN A 125 4.17 17.77 -13.05
C GLN A 125 4.87 17.35 -11.76
N VAL A 126 4.12 17.14 -10.66
CA VAL A 126 4.67 16.76 -9.35
C VAL A 126 5.37 15.41 -9.39
N LEU A 127 4.88 14.48 -10.23
CA LEU A 127 5.46 13.15 -10.42
C LEU A 127 6.55 13.12 -11.50
N GLU A 128 6.90 14.28 -12.10
CA GLU A 128 7.93 14.39 -13.14
C GLU A 128 7.65 13.48 -14.36
N LEU A 129 6.37 13.41 -14.77
CA LEU A 129 5.89 12.64 -15.91
C LEU A 129 5.48 13.52 -17.10
N ASP A 130 5.58 14.83 -16.99
CA ASP A 130 5.29 15.82 -18.03
C ASP A 130 6.16 15.63 -19.28
N SER A 131 7.43 15.29 -19.11
CA SER A 131 8.35 15.00 -20.24
C SER A 131 7.94 13.77 -21.05
N ALA A 132 7.15 12.86 -20.47
CA ALA A 132 6.63 11.65 -21.10
C ALA A 132 5.17 11.80 -21.58
N GLU A 133 4.68 13.02 -21.78
CA GLU A 133 3.28 13.30 -22.10
C GLU A 133 2.75 12.58 -23.35
N ARG A 134 3.65 12.29 -24.32
CA ARG A 134 3.32 11.58 -25.57
C ARG A 134 3.70 10.10 -25.57
N THR A 135 4.32 9.63 -24.49
CA THR A 135 4.78 8.25 -24.37
C THR A 135 3.64 7.37 -23.85
N LEU A 136 3.43 6.22 -24.45
CA LEU A 136 2.42 5.26 -24.02
C LEU A 136 2.85 4.60 -22.69
N VAL A 137 1.90 4.26 -21.84
CA VAL A 137 2.18 3.62 -20.54
C VAL A 137 2.91 2.29 -20.70
N ILE A 138 2.72 1.57 -21.83
CA ILE A 138 3.47 0.34 -22.12
C ILE A 138 4.98 0.58 -22.19
N GLU A 139 5.41 1.78 -22.58
CA GLU A 139 6.83 2.16 -22.73
C GLU A 139 7.42 2.75 -21.44
N TYR A 140 6.61 2.92 -20.38
CA TYR A 140 7.07 3.48 -19.12
C TYR A 140 8.01 2.52 -18.40
N SER A 141 9.07 3.07 -17.79
CA SER A 141 9.88 2.33 -16.83
C SER A 141 9.04 1.89 -15.63
N THR A 142 9.55 0.93 -14.84
CA THR A 142 8.87 0.49 -13.61
C THR A 142 8.58 1.67 -12.67
N GLY A 143 9.55 2.58 -12.49
CA GLY A 143 9.37 3.78 -11.68
C GLY A 143 8.28 4.70 -12.23
N MET A 144 8.24 4.93 -13.53
CA MET A 144 7.18 5.73 -14.18
C MET A 144 5.81 5.05 -14.04
N ARG A 145 5.74 3.73 -14.14
CA ARG A 145 4.49 2.97 -13.91
C ARG A 145 3.98 3.10 -12.47
N LYS A 146 4.87 3.05 -11.49
CA LYS A 146 4.50 3.29 -10.07
C LYS A 146 4.06 4.74 -9.85
N LYS A 147 4.75 5.72 -10.46
CA LYS A 147 4.36 7.14 -10.40
C LYS A 147 2.96 7.39 -10.99
N ILE A 148 2.68 6.90 -12.21
CA ILE A 148 1.34 7.09 -12.82
C ILE A 148 0.25 6.34 -12.05
N GLY A 149 0.55 5.16 -11.50
CA GLY A 149 -0.37 4.44 -10.62
C GLY A 149 -0.70 5.21 -9.34
N LEU A 150 0.30 5.86 -8.73
CA LEU A 150 0.08 6.76 -7.60
C LEU A 150 -0.76 7.98 -7.99
N ALA A 151 -0.54 8.55 -9.19
CA ALA A 151 -1.36 9.64 -9.72
C ALA A 151 -2.84 9.22 -9.84
N VAL A 152 -3.10 8.02 -10.38
CA VAL A 152 -4.46 7.44 -10.47
C VAL A 152 -5.07 7.29 -9.08
N ALA A 153 -4.29 6.83 -8.10
CA ALA A 153 -4.76 6.66 -6.74
C ALA A 153 -5.12 7.99 -6.06
N LEU A 154 -4.40 9.08 -6.38
CA LEU A 154 -4.58 10.42 -5.81
C LEU A 154 -5.66 11.26 -6.51
N LEU A 155 -5.96 10.99 -7.78
CA LEU A 155 -6.74 11.85 -8.69
C LEU A 155 -8.08 12.34 -8.13
N HIS A 156 -8.78 11.49 -7.39
CA HIS A 156 -10.10 11.79 -6.81
C HIS A 156 -10.04 12.32 -5.37
N ALA A 157 -8.84 12.70 -4.89
CA ALA A 157 -8.60 13.21 -3.53
C ALA A 157 -9.12 12.27 -2.42
N PRO A 158 -8.63 11.03 -2.35
CA PRO A 158 -9.05 10.06 -1.33
C PRO A 158 -8.65 10.53 0.07
N ARG A 159 -9.20 9.89 1.10
CA ARG A 159 -8.78 10.06 2.50
C ARG A 159 -7.78 9.00 2.95
N LEU A 160 -7.73 7.85 2.28
CA LEU A 160 -6.82 6.74 2.53
C LEU A 160 -6.16 6.30 1.23
N LEU A 161 -4.83 6.20 1.22
CA LEU A 161 -4.07 5.53 0.17
C LEU A 161 -3.70 4.12 0.62
N VAL A 162 -3.90 3.13 -0.24
CA VAL A 162 -3.47 1.75 -0.02
C VAL A 162 -2.56 1.35 -1.19
N LEU A 163 -1.28 1.17 -0.89
CA LEU A 163 -0.24 1.00 -1.89
C LEU A 163 0.47 -0.34 -1.64
N ASP A 164 0.36 -1.24 -2.62
CA ASP A 164 0.99 -2.56 -2.54
C ASP A 164 2.37 -2.51 -3.21
N GLU A 165 3.43 -2.72 -2.43
CA GLU A 165 4.85 -2.68 -2.84
C GLU A 165 5.18 -1.43 -3.69
N PRO A 166 4.89 -0.18 -3.24
CA PRO A 166 5.01 1.01 -4.08
C PRO A 166 6.46 1.38 -4.43
N PHE A 167 7.43 0.81 -3.74
CA PHE A 167 8.86 1.08 -3.92
C PHE A 167 9.62 -0.07 -4.58
N GLU A 168 8.96 -1.19 -4.88
CA GLU A 168 9.60 -2.33 -5.50
C GLU A 168 10.10 -1.99 -6.91
N ALA A 169 11.36 -2.32 -7.19
CA ALA A 169 12.04 -2.05 -8.48
C ALA A 169 11.97 -0.58 -8.94
N VAL A 170 11.88 0.36 -8.00
CA VAL A 170 11.87 1.80 -8.25
C VAL A 170 13.26 2.37 -8.00
N ASP A 171 13.75 3.21 -8.91
CA ASP A 171 15.02 3.90 -8.76
C ASP A 171 15.00 4.89 -7.57
N PRO A 172 16.17 5.26 -7.01
CA PRO A 172 16.24 6.12 -5.82
C PRO A 172 15.59 7.50 -5.99
N VAL A 173 15.62 8.08 -7.20
CA VAL A 173 15.04 9.40 -7.47
C VAL A 173 13.51 9.32 -7.46
N SER A 174 12.95 8.37 -8.21
CA SER A 174 11.51 8.11 -8.20
C SER A 174 11.01 7.73 -6.81
N ALA A 175 11.76 6.94 -6.04
CA ALA A 175 11.41 6.59 -4.68
C ALA A 175 11.41 7.83 -3.74
N ALA A 176 12.33 8.78 -3.93
CA ALA A 176 12.36 10.02 -3.16
C ALA A 176 11.11 10.88 -3.45
N THR A 177 10.73 11.02 -4.72
CA THR A 177 9.52 11.73 -5.14
C THR A 177 8.27 11.11 -4.53
N ILE A 178 8.11 9.79 -4.62
CA ILE A 178 6.97 9.07 -4.02
C ILE A 178 6.94 9.32 -2.49
N ARG A 179 8.06 9.18 -1.78
CA ARG A 179 8.13 9.44 -0.33
C ARG A 179 7.71 10.86 0.04
N ALA A 180 8.16 11.86 -0.72
CA ALA A 180 7.80 13.25 -0.48
C ALA A 180 6.28 13.47 -0.61
N ILE A 181 5.66 12.89 -1.64
CA ILE A 181 4.20 12.96 -1.84
C ILE A 181 3.45 12.29 -0.70
N LEU A 182 3.86 11.09 -0.28
CA LEU A 182 3.19 10.38 0.82
C LEU A 182 3.30 11.12 2.15
N ARG A 183 4.47 11.71 2.45
CA ARG A 183 4.65 12.57 3.64
C ARG A 183 3.75 13.81 3.58
N GLY A 184 3.68 14.48 2.43
CA GLY A 184 2.78 15.63 2.23
C GLY A 184 1.32 15.24 2.40
N PHE A 185 0.91 14.08 1.88
CA PHE A 185 -0.44 13.57 2.00
C PHE A 185 -0.83 13.29 3.46
N VAL A 186 0.05 12.65 4.24
CA VAL A 186 -0.16 12.42 5.68
C VAL A 186 -0.13 13.74 6.45
N GLY A 187 0.80 14.65 6.13
CA GLY A 187 0.90 15.97 6.75
C GLY A 187 -0.36 16.82 6.57
N ASN A 188 -1.11 16.59 5.50
CA ASN A 188 -2.41 17.21 5.22
C ASN A 188 -3.62 16.43 5.80
N GLY A 189 -3.36 15.45 6.67
CA GLY A 189 -4.39 14.68 7.37
C GLY A 189 -4.91 13.44 6.63
N GLY A 190 -4.31 13.08 5.51
CA GLY A 190 -4.54 11.81 4.81
C GLY A 190 -3.95 10.63 5.59
N SER A 191 -4.37 9.42 5.26
CA SER A 191 -3.83 8.18 5.82
C SER A 191 -3.22 7.34 4.71
N VAL A 192 -2.14 6.62 5.02
CA VAL A 192 -1.44 5.79 4.03
C VAL A 192 -1.21 4.39 4.62
N ILE A 193 -1.46 3.37 3.82
CA ILE A 193 -1.00 2.01 4.08
C ILE A 193 -0.06 1.63 2.95
N ILE A 194 1.12 1.15 3.30
CA ILE A 194 2.04 0.54 2.33
C ILE A 194 2.33 -0.89 2.73
N SER A 195 2.30 -1.82 1.79
CA SER A 195 2.96 -3.10 1.98
C SER A 195 4.43 -3.01 1.60
N SER A 196 5.27 -3.72 2.30
CA SER A 196 6.67 -3.88 1.92
C SER A 196 7.29 -5.13 2.53
N HIS A 197 8.26 -5.69 1.83
CA HIS A 197 9.19 -6.69 2.36
C HIS A 197 10.53 -6.04 2.76
N VAL A 198 10.71 -4.73 2.51
CA VAL A 198 11.92 -3.96 2.82
C VAL A 198 11.71 -3.18 4.13
N MET A 199 12.07 -3.76 5.25
CA MET A 199 11.81 -3.21 6.60
C MET A 199 12.50 -1.88 6.89
N PRO A 200 13.77 -1.63 6.49
CA PRO A 200 14.41 -0.33 6.67
C PRO A 200 13.67 0.83 5.99
N LEU A 201 12.98 0.55 4.88
CA LEU A 201 12.16 1.55 4.20
C LEU A 201 10.92 1.91 5.02
N VAL A 202 10.27 0.91 5.61
CA VAL A 202 9.09 1.11 6.48
C VAL A 202 9.46 1.91 7.72
N GLU A 203 10.61 1.63 8.33
CA GLU A 203 11.13 2.41 9.47
C GLU A 203 11.34 3.89 9.16
N GLN A 204 11.67 4.23 7.91
CA GLN A 204 11.89 5.62 7.49
C GLN A 204 10.62 6.43 7.27
N ILE A 205 9.51 5.79 6.91
CA ILE A 205 8.32 6.49 6.42
C ILE A 205 7.05 6.21 7.21
N CYS A 206 7.00 5.12 7.99
CA CYS A 206 5.81 4.74 8.75
C CYS A 206 5.94 5.08 10.23
N ASP A 207 4.82 5.42 10.84
CA ASP A 207 4.67 5.63 12.28
C ASP A 207 3.99 4.43 12.97
N HIS A 208 3.32 3.58 12.21
CA HIS A 208 2.70 2.34 12.66
C HIS A 208 3.08 1.18 11.75
N VAL A 209 3.04 -0.03 12.30
CA VAL A 209 3.37 -1.24 11.55
C VAL A 209 2.47 -2.40 11.94
N GLY A 210 2.19 -3.27 10.98
CA GLY A 210 1.64 -4.60 11.17
C GLY A 210 2.55 -5.63 10.51
N VAL A 211 2.94 -6.64 11.26
CA VAL A 211 3.80 -7.73 10.80
C VAL A 211 2.92 -8.92 10.45
N ILE A 212 2.98 -9.38 9.19
CA ILE A 212 2.27 -10.59 8.74
C ILE A 212 3.27 -11.70 8.46
N SER A 213 2.97 -12.88 9.00
CA SER A 213 3.64 -14.14 8.69
C SER A 213 2.60 -15.25 8.56
N ASP A 214 2.75 -16.11 7.56
CA ASP A 214 1.89 -17.28 7.32
C ASP A 214 0.39 -16.97 7.38
N GLY A 215 0.00 -15.86 6.76
CA GLY A 215 -1.38 -15.42 6.69
C GLY A 215 -1.94 -14.86 8.00
N ARG A 216 -1.14 -14.56 9.02
CA ARG A 216 -1.57 -14.05 10.33
C ARG A 216 -0.82 -12.78 10.72
N VAL A 217 -1.46 -11.89 11.45
CA VAL A 217 -0.80 -10.74 12.08
C VAL A 217 -0.11 -11.23 13.35
N VAL A 218 1.22 -11.16 13.38
CA VAL A 218 2.04 -11.60 14.53
C VAL A 218 2.39 -10.45 15.48
N ALA A 219 2.42 -9.21 14.98
CA ALA A 219 2.57 -8.00 15.79
C ALA A 219 1.91 -6.81 15.07
N ALA A 220 1.36 -5.86 15.80
CA ALA A 220 0.81 -4.63 15.24
C ALA A 220 0.78 -3.52 16.30
N GLY A 221 1.08 -2.28 15.89
CA GLY A 221 1.05 -1.11 16.77
C GLY A 221 1.89 0.04 16.26
N PRO A 222 2.15 1.05 17.11
CA PRO A 222 3.14 2.07 16.85
C PRO A 222 4.50 1.43 16.53
N LEU A 223 5.19 1.94 15.51
CA LEU A 223 6.46 1.37 15.06
C LEU A 223 7.49 1.26 16.19
N ALA A 224 7.56 2.29 17.03
CA ALA A 224 8.49 2.31 18.16
C ALA A 224 8.22 1.17 19.16
N ASP A 225 6.95 0.84 19.41
CA ASP A 225 6.56 -0.20 20.36
C ASP A 225 6.85 -1.60 19.79
N VAL A 226 6.54 -1.81 18.50
CA VAL A 226 6.77 -3.10 17.83
C VAL A 226 8.26 -3.37 17.66
N ARG A 227 9.04 -2.35 17.26
CA ARG A 227 10.48 -2.48 17.05
C ARG A 227 11.26 -2.61 18.38
N GLY A 228 10.82 -1.93 19.44
CA GLY A 228 11.56 -1.81 20.68
C GLY A 228 12.92 -1.13 20.49
N ALA A 229 13.98 -1.70 21.09
CA ALA A 229 15.35 -1.19 20.99
C ALA A 229 16.12 -1.72 19.76
N ALA A 230 15.59 -2.74 19.06
CA ALA A 230 16.20 -3.39 17.90
C ALA A 230 15.78 -2.71 16.58
N THR A 231 16.22 -3.23 15.44
CA THR A 231 15.66 -2.88 14.13
C THR A 231 14.35 -3.65 13.90
N LEU A 232 13.50 -3.15 12.99
CA LEU A 232 12.28 -3.88 12.61
C LEU A 232 12.61 -5.24 11.98
N GLU A 233 13.76 -5.34 11.31
CA GLU A 233 14.24 -6.57 10.69
C GLU A 233 14.64 -7.60 11.75
N ASP A 234 15.40 -7.22 12.78
CA ASP A 234 15.77 -8.09 13.89
C ASP A 234 14.52 -8.58 14.63
N THR A 235 13.61 -7.66 14.95
CA THR A 235 12.34 -7.98 15.61
C THR A 235 11.50 -8.94 14.77
N PHE A 236 11.47 -8.75 13.44
CA PHE A 236 10.76 -9.65 12.55
C PHE A 236 11.36 -11.08 12.61
N VAL A 237 12.69 -11.22 12.55
CA VAL A 237 13.38 -12.52 12.66
C VAL A 237 13.02 -13.22 13.96
N GLU A 238 12.98 -12.49 15.07
CA GLU A 238 12.57 -13.04 16.38
C GLU A 238 11.10 -13.49 16.40
N LEU A 239 10.19 -12.66 15.88
CA LEU A 239 8.74 -12.94 15.86
C LEU A 239 8.37 -14.16 14.99
N VAL A 240 9.11 -14.36 13.89
CA VAL A 240 8.86 -15.47 12.95
C VAL A 240 9.63 -16.74 13.34
N GLY A 241 10.54 -16.65 14.31
CA GLY A 241 11.37 -17.77 14.75
C GLY A 241 12.35 -18.25 13.68
N ALA A 242 12.65 -17.41 12.69
CA ALA A 242 13.64 -17.69 11.67
C ALA A 242 15.03 -17.45 12.22
N SER A 243 15.68 -18.48 12.75
CA SER A 243 17.13 -18.41 12.96
C SER A 243 17.82 -18.27 11.60
N PRO A 244 18.76 -17.32 11.42
CA PRO A 244 19.62 -17.33 10.25
C PRO A 244 20.21 -18.74 10.17
N ARG A 245 20.00 -19.45 9.07
CA ARG A 245 20.69 -20.70 8.85
C ARG A 245 22.17 -20.37 8.86
N ALA A 246 22.83 -20.70 9.96
CA ALA A 246 24.26 -20.56 10.08
C ALA A 246 24.89 -21.24 8.86
N THR A 247 26.01 -20.72 8.42
CA THR A 247 26.85 -21.25 7.32
C THR A 247 27.39 -22.66 7.59
N GLU A 248 26.70 -23.43 8.43
CA GLU A 248 26.95 -24.85 8.68
C GLU A 248 26.79 -25.60 7.37
N GLY A 249 27.90 -25.98 6.77
CA GLY A 249 27.96 -26.65 5.47
C GLY A 249 28.81 -25.96 4.40
N LEU A 250 29.30 -24.74 4.65
CA LEU A 250 30.14 -23.99 3.70
C LEU A 250 31.63 -23.98 4.14
N ALA A 251 32.12 -25.09 4.73
CA ALA A 251 33.49 -25.22 5.19
C ALA A 251 34.55 -25.00 4.06
N TRP A 252 34.12 -25.09 2.80
CA TRP A 252 34.96 -24.85 1.62
C TRP A 252 35.19 -23.34 1.35
N LEU A 253 34.44 -22.41 1.98
CA LEU A 253 34.64 -20.97 1.83
C LEU A 253 35.87 -20.44 2.60
N THR A 254 36.40 -21.22 3.52
CA THR A 254 37.52 -20.84 4.39
C THR A 254 38.82 -21.58 4.07
N SER A 255 38.89 -22.30 2.96
CA SER A 255 40.10 -23.00 2.48
C SER A 255 40.80 -22.23 1.37
#